data_d88fb21b1df4f2c9ad70573ebdc4d59b
#
_entry.id   d88fb21b1df4f2c9ad70573ebdc4d59b
#
_cell.length_a   1.000
_cell.length_b   1.000
_cell.length_c   1.000
_cell.angle_alpha   90.00
_cell.angle_beta   90.00
_cell.angle_gamma   90.00
#
_symmetry.space_group_name_H-M   'P 1'
#
loop_
_entity.id
_entity.type
_entity.pdbx_description
1 polymer ?
#
loop_
_entity_poly.entity_id
_entity_poly.type
_entity_poly.pdbx_seq_one_letter_code
_entity_poly.pdbx_strand_id
1 'polypeptide(L)'
;LETMPSGIELVDEFISHEGGVPCSTNIMVIGDPGVGKTSILLDTLSSIEKSGRKCLFISGEMGRKQMFKYTKRFKQFGCVTTLFLSDFLEFNSKDVVEQVLSKGFDCVLIDSIAEIVDSVRDDNRWDRKTAESWLVDTCVKNNKGENVEEKFTSFLLIQQVTKAGDFVGSNKLKHMTDAMLEMRKESDRDGGGTYLEFTKNRKMLY
;
A
#
# COMPACT_ATOMS: atom_id res chain seq x y z
N LEU A 1 3.31 -21.00 1.17
CA LEU A 1 3.50 -19.58 1.51
C LEU A 1 2.48 -19.17 2.56
N GLU A 2 2.93 -18.56 3.63
CA GLU A 2 2.03 -18.02 4.64
C GLU A 2 1.30 -16.80 4.06
N THR A 3 -0.03 -16.72 4.27
CA THR A 3 -0.87 -15.66 3.78
C THR A 3 -1.62 -14.97 4.93
N MET A 4 -1.98 -13.71 4.69
CA MET A 4 -2.75 -12.89 5.63
C MET A 4 -4.10 -12.58 4.97
N PRO A 5 -5.22 -13.14 5.49
CA PRO A 5 -6.54 -12.91 4.89
C PRO A 5 -6.97 -11.45 4.94
N SER A 6 -7.51 -10.94 3.84
CA SER A 6 -8.02 -9.56 3.75
C SER A 6 -9.36 -9.37 4.48
N GLY A 7 -10.04 -10.46 4.82
CA GLY A 7 -11.41 -10.42 5.33
C GLY A 7 -12.48 -10.21 4.25
N ILE A 8 -12.06 -10.10 3.01
CA ILE A 8 -12.94 -9.97 1.84
C ILE A 8 -12.63 -11.17 0.93
N GLU A 9 -13.52 -12.16 0.90
CA GLU A 9 -13.32 -13.43 0.19
C GLU A 9 -12.91 -13.21 -1.27
N LEU A 10 -13.59 -12.33 -1.97
CA LEU A 10 -13.28 -12.01 -3.37
C LEU A 10 -11.86 -11.44 -3.54
N VAL A 11 -11.41 -10.58 -2.63
CA VAL A 11 -10.05 -10.02 -2.64
C VAL A 11 -9.03 -11.11 -2.37
N ASP A 12 -9.30 -12.00 -1.42
CA ASP A 12 -8.41 -13.10 -1.06
C ASP A 12 -8.22 -14.07 -2.24
N GLU A 13 -9.29 -14.41 -2.95
CA GLU A 13 -9.23 -15.24 -4.15
C GLU A 13 -8.46 -14.59 -5.30
N PHE A 14 -8.60 -13.27 -5.46
CA PHE A 14 -7.87 -12.52 -6.48
C PHE A 14 -6.37 -12.38 -6.17
N ILE A 15 -6.02 -12.23 -4.89
CA ILE A 15 -4.64 -11.97 -4.49
C ILE A 15 -3.78 -13.24 -4.56
N SER A 16 -4.30 -14.38 -4.10
CA SER A 16 -3.56 -15.65 -4.17
C SER A 16 -4.47 -16.86 -4.17
N HIS A 17 -3.96 -18.00 -4.69
CA HIS A 17 -4.67 -19.26 -4.64
C HIS A 17 -4.84 -19.81 -3.21
N GLU A 18 -3.99 -19.37 -2.29
CA GLU A 18 -4.05 -19.79 -0.88
C GLU A 18 -4.95 -18.88 -0.04
N GLY A 19 -5.47 -17.80 -0.64
CA GLY A 19 -6.31 -16.81 0.00
C GLY A 19 -5.52 -15.79 0.83
N GLY A 20 -5.71 -14.50 0.53
CA GLY A 20 -5.11 -13.40 1.28
C GLY A 20 -3.76 -12.89 0.77
N VAL A 21 -3.18 -11.97 1.51
CA VAL A 21 -1.91 -11.32 1.19
C VAL A 21 -0.74 -12.23 1.55
N PRO A 22 0.06 -12.69 0.58
CA PRO A 22 1.24 -13.49 0.91
C PRO A 22 2.27 -12.68 1.70
N CYS A 23 2.92 -13.32 2.66
CA CYS A 23 3.99 -12.69 3.43
C CYS A 23 5.18 -12.34 2.54
N SER A 24 5.89 -11.27 2.88
CA SER A 24 7.09 -10.81 2.13
C SER A 24 6.82 -10.46 0.67
N THR A 25 5.65 -9.92 0.34
CA THR A 25 5.28 -9.52 -1.03
C THR A 25 4.97 -8.04 -1.13
N ASN A 26 5.12 -7.52 -2.35
CA ASN A 26 4.74 -6.15 -2.68
C ASN A 26 3.62 -6.17 -3.71
N ILE A 27 2.46 -5.71 -3.30
CA ILE A 27 1.26 -5.65 -4.14
C ILE A 27 0.95 -4.21 -4.44
N MET A 28 0.88 -3.86 -5.72
CA MET A 28 0.50 -2.54 -6.15
C MET A 28 -0.95 -2.51 -6.59
N VAL A 29 -1.69 -1.52 -6.11
CA VAL A 29 -3.07 -1.26 -6.52
C VAL A 29 -3.10 0.06 -7.26
N ILE A 30 -3.49 0.01 -8.52
CA ILE A 30 -3.60 1.16 -9.41
C ILE A 30 -5.07 1.42 -9.76
N GLY A 31 -5.37 2.63 -10.15
CA GLY A 31 -6.70 3.03 -10.59
C GLY A 31 -6.90 4.54 -10.50
N ASP A 32 -8.00 5.01 -11.07
CA ASP A 32 -8.36 6.42 -11.05
C ASP A 32 -8.63 6.92 -9.62
N PRO A 33 -8.41 8.22 -9.36
CA PRO A 33 -8.81 8.83 -8.10
C PRO A 33 -10.30 8.59 -7.81
N GLY A 34 -10.63 8.26 -6.56
CA GLY A 34 -12.02 8.07 -6.13
C GLY A 34 -12.67 6.75 -6.48
N VAL A 35 -11.95 5.77 -7.06
CA VAL A 35 -12.52 4.44 -7.31
C VAL A 35 -12.67 3.59 -6.03
N GLY A 36 -12.08 4.01 -4.91
CA GLY A 36 -12.18 3.32 -3.62
C GLY A 36 -10.96 2.50 -3.22
N LYS A 37 -9.79 2.76 -3.82
CA LYS A 37 -8.53 2.07 -3.47
C LYS A 37 -8.21 2.15 -1.99
N THR A 38 -8.22 3.35 -1.43
CA THR A 38 -7.90 3.58 -0.01
C THR A 38 -8.86 2.84 0.90
N SER A 39 -10.16 2.91 0.64
CA SER A 39 -11.18 2.26 1.49
C SER A 39 -11.04 0.75 1.51
N ILE A 40 -10.87 0.11 0.37
CA ILE A 40 -10.75 -1.36 0.30
C ILE A 40 -9.44 -1.86 0.91
N LEU A 41 -8.35 -1.10 0.75
CA LEU A 41 -7.06 -1.50 1.31
C LEU A 41 -6.97 -1.21 2.81
N LEU A 42 -7.61 -0.15 3.32
CA LEU A 42 -7.75 0.06 4.77
C LEU A 42 -8.61 -1.03 5.41
N ASP A 43 -9.66 -1.47 4.75
CA ASP A 43 -10.48 -2.58 5.22
C ASP A 43 -9.67 -3.89 5.27
N THR A 44 -8.90 -4.17 4.24
CA THR A 44 -7.94 -5.28 4.19
C THR A 44 -6.94 -5.21 5.34
N LEU A 45 -6.29 -4.07 5.53
CA LEU A 45 -5.29 -3.86 6.58
C LEU A 45 -5.90 -4.03 7.98
N SER A 46 -7.08 -3.47 8.20
CA SER A 46 -7.85 -3.59 9.44
C SER A 46 -8.18 -5.05 9.78
N SER A 47 -8.54 -5.84 8.77
CA SER A 47 -8.82 -7.27 8.93
C SER A 47 -7.56 -8.07 9.28
N ILE A 48 -6.44 -7.76 8.66
CA ILE A 48 -5.14 -8.38 8.95
C ILE A 48 -4.71 -8.03 10.38
N GLU A 49 -4.87 -6.77 10.80
CA GLU A 49 -4.60 -6.33 12.17
C GLU A 49 -5.42 -7.13 13.20
N LYS A 50 -6.72 -7.29 12.95
CA LYS A 50 -7.61 -8.06 13.82
C LYS A 50 -7.26 -9.55 13.90
N SER A 51 -6.59 -10.09 12.90
CA SER A 51 -6.10 -11.47 12.93
C SER A 51 -4.87 -11.66 13.82
N GLY A 52 -4.35 -10.60 14.43
CA GLY A 52 -3.19 -10.63 15.34
C GLY A 52 -1.87 -10.23 14.67
N ARG A 53 -1.90 -9.74 13.44
CA ARG A 53 -0.73 -9.23 12.72
C ARG A 53 -0.50 -7.76 13.04
N LYS A 54 0.73 -7.32 13.00
CA LYS A 54 1.12 -5.93 13.25
C LYS A 54 1.11 -5.15 11.93
N CYS A 55 0.21 -4.19 11.81
CA CYS A 55 0.00 -3.43 10.57
C CYS A 55 0.28 -1.94 10.76
N LEU A 56 0.62 -1.29 9.64
CA LEU A 56 0.88 0.14 9.57
C LEU A 56 0.26 0.73 8.30
N PHE A 57 -0.41 1.87 8.44
CA PHE A 57 -0.82 2.72 7.33
C PHE A 57 0.10 3.94 7.28
N ILE A 58 0.79 4.14 6.16
CA ILE A 58 1.56 5.35 5.90
C ILE A 58 0.77 6.22 4.94
N SER A 59 0.29 7.38 5.42
CA SER A 59 -0.48 8.33 4.64
C SER A 59 0.38 9.52 4.24
N GLY A 60 0.59 9.70 2.94
CA GLY A 60 1.23 10.88 2.37
C GLY A 60 0.24 12.00 2.05
N GLU A 61 -1.01 11.66 1.83
CA GLU A 61 -2.06 12.58 1.37
C GLU A 61 -3.09 12.88 2.45
N MET A 62 -3.60 11.87 3.12
CA MET A 62 -4.65 12.00 4.13
C MET A 62 -4.09 12.47 5.47
N GLY A 63 -4.69 13.53 6.03
CA GLY A 63 -4.40 13.98 7.38
C GLY A 63 -5.35 13.39 8.42
N ARG A 64 -5.08 13.69 9.70
CA ARG A 64 -5.88 13.18 10.85
C ARG A 64 -7.37 13.48 10.74
N LYS A 65 -7.74 14.68 10.27
CA LYS A 65 -9.15 15.06 10.12
C LYS A 65 -9.90 14.21 9.10
N GLN A 66 -9.23 13.84 8.01
CA GLN A 66 -9.82 12.95 7.00
C GLN A 66 -9.92 11.52 7.51
N MET A 67 -8.89 11.03 8.19
CA MET A 67 -8.91 9.71 8.83
C MET A 67 -10.03 9.61 9.86
N PHE A 68 -10.26 10.66 10.65
CA PHE A 68 -11.36 10.72 11.60
C PHE A 68 -12.74 10.57 10.93
N LYS A 69 -12.92 11.17 9.77
CA LYS A 69 -14.15 11.00 8.97
C LYS A 69 -14.33 9.55 8.48
N TYR A 70 -13.24 8.92 8.05
CA TYR A 70 -13.24 7.51 7.68
C TYR A 70 -13.59 6.61 8.86
N THR A 71 -12.99 6.83 10.03
CA THR A 71 -13.26 6.02 11.23
C THR A 71 -14.68 6.19 11.76
N LYS A 72 -15.30 7.35 11.59
CA LYS A 72 -16.72 7.55 11.90
C LYS A 72 -17.62 6.70 11.02
N ARG A 73 -17.30 6.61 9.74
CA ARG A 73 -18.05 5.83 8.76
C ARG A 73 -17.73 4.34 8.84
N PHE A 74 -16.47 4.01 9.08
CA PHE A 74 -15.95 2.65 9.14
C PHE A 74 -15.17 2.48 10.45
N LYS A 75 -15.85 2.08 11.50
CA LYS A 75 -15.27 1.97 12.87
C LYS A 75 -14.06 1.04 12.94
N GLN A 76 -14.00 0.02 12.08
CA GLN A 76 -12.89 -0.93 12.01
C GLN A 76 -11.55 -0.27 11.67
N PHE A 77 -11.53 0.87 11.00
CA PHE A 77 -10.29 1.58 10.66
C PHE A 77 -9.62 2.26 11.86
N GLY A 78 -10.34 2.42 12.95
CA GLY A 78 -9.80 3.03 14.18
C GLY A 78 -8.72 2.20 14.88
N CYS A 79 -8.61 0.89 14.58
CA CYS A 79 -7.57 0.03 15.16
C CYS A 79 -6.25 0.07 14.38
N VAL A 80 -6.20 0.68 13.21
CA VAL A 80 -5.03 0.71 12.35
C VAL A 80 -4.04 1.78 12.82
N THR A 81 -2.82 1.36 13.14
CA THR A 81 -1.71 2.28 13.42
C THR A 81 -1.38 3.09 12.17
N THR A 82 -1.38 4.40 12.28
CA THR A 82 -1.21 5.29 11.13
C THR A 82 -0.08 6.29 11.34
N LEU A 83 0.78 6.42 10.33
CA LEU A 83 1.76 7.48 10.20
C LEU A 83 1.22 8.52 9.21
N PHE A 84 0.91 9.73 9.70
CA PHE A 84 0.58 10.86 8.85
C PHE A 84 1.83 11.68 8.57
N LEU A 85 2.34 11.69 7.34
CA LEU A 85 3.53 12.48 7.01
C LEU A 85 3.31 13.97 7.22
N SER A 86 2.06 14.43 7.09
CA SER A 86 1.70 15.83 7.36
C SER A 86 1.94 16.29 8.81
N ASP A 87 2.06 15.36 9.76
CA ASP A 87 2.41 15.66 11.14
C ASP A 87 3.92 15.87 11.37
N PHE A 88 4.74 15.55 10.37
CA PHE A 88 6.20 15.53 10.48
C PHE A 88 6.89 16.41 9.44
N LEU A 89 6.26 17.50 9.03
CA LEU A 89 6.77 18.42 7.99
C LEU A 89 8.09 19.09 8.37
N GLU A 90 8.41 19.18 9.65
CA GLU A 90 9.69 19.72 10.16
C GLU A 90 10.85 18.73 10.07
N PHE A 91 10.57 17.47 9.77
CA PHE A 91 11.54 16.39 9.68
C PHE A 91 11.74 15.93 8.24
N ASN A 92 12.85 15.27 7.98
CA ASN A 92 13.09 14.61 6.69
C ASN A 92 12.16 13.39 6.57
N SER A 93 11.28 13.40 5.58
CA SER A 93 10.28 12.34 5.38
C SER A 93 10.90 10.95 5.17
N LYS A 94 12.07 10.89 4.52
CA LYS A 94 12.85 9.65 4.37
C LYS A 94 13.20 9.05 5.74
N ASP A 95 13.75 9.86 6.62
CA ASP A 95 14.17 9.42 7.96
C ASP A 95 12.97 9.00 8.81
N VAL A 96 11.87 9.73 8.72
CA VAL A 96 10.62 9.39 9.43
C VAL A 96 10.11 8.03 9.00
N VAL A 97 10.02 7.78 7.71
CA VAL A 97 9.53 6.49 7.16
C VAL A 97 10.47 5.35 7.55
N GLU A 98 11.78 5.53 7.37
CA GLU A 98 12.78 4.51 7.74
C GLU A 98 12.70 4.16 9.23
N GLN A 99 12.61 5.16 10.11
CA GLN A 99 12.55 4.97 11.55
C GLN A 99 11.29 4.21 11.98
N VAL A 100 10.15 4.53 11.40
CA VAL A 100 8.90 3.83 11.72
C VAL A 100 8.94 2.38 11.21
N LEU A 101 9.36 2.16 9.97
CA LEU A 101 9.47 0.81 9.40
C LEU A 101 10.49 -0.06 10.12
N SER A 102 11.55 0.52 10.67
CA SER A 102 12.58 -0.23 11.42
C SER A 102 12.03 -0.97 12.64
N LYS A 103 10.87 -0.56 13.16
CA LYS A 103 10.20 -1.23 14.26
C LYS A 103 9.67 -2.63 13.90
N GLY A 104 9.43 -2.88 12.62
CA GLY A 104 8.94 -4.15 12.11
C GLY A 104 7.42 -4.28 12.11
N PHE A 105 6.87 -4.55 10.92
CA PHE A 105 5.44 -4.75 10.68
C PHE A 105 5.21 -5.96 9.78
N ASP A 106 4.09 -6.62 9.92
CA ASP A 106 3.69 -7.73 9.05
C ASP A 106 3.15 -7.22 7.71
N CYS A 107 2.34 -6.16 7.74
CA CYS A 107 1.75 -5.57 6.56
C CYS A 107 1.72 -4.05 6.66
N VAL A 108 2.15 -3.38 5.61
CA VAL A 108 2.19 -1.91 5.52
C VAL A 108 1.46 -1.45 4.27
N LEU A 109 0.49 -0.54 4.46
CA LEU A 109 -0.19 0.15 3.36
C LEU A 109 0.43 1.52 3.16
N ILE A 110 0.81 1.84 1.93
CA ILE A 110 1.33 3.15 1.53
C ILE A 110 0.34 3.81 0.56
N ASP A 111 -0.17 4.96 0.95
CA ASP A 111 -1.09 5.76 0.13
C ASP A 111 -0.64 7.24 0.08
N SER A 112 -0.08 7.64 -0.99
CA SER A 112 0.27 6.95 -2.22
C SER A 112 1.79 6.96 -2.41
N ILE A 113 2.27 6.12 -3.30
CA ILE A 113 3.70 6.12 -3.68
C ILE A 113 4.14 7.49 -4.16
N ALA A 114 3.36 8.12 -5.04
CA ALA A 114 3.70 9.43 -5.61
C ALA A 114 3.91 10.49 -4.53
N GLU A 115 3.04 10.56 -3.53
CA GLU A 115 3.11 11.52 -2.43
C GLU A 115 4.37 11.30 -1.57
N ILE A 116 4.66 10.05 -1.23
CA ILE A 116 5.86 9.69 -0.45
C ILE A 116 7.13 10.01 -1.23
N VAL A 117 7.18 9.62 -2.50
CA VAL A 117 8.32 9.90 -3.39
C VAL A 117 8.55 11.40 -3.55
N ASP A 118 7.49 12.18 -3.76
CA ASP A 118 7.59 13.64 -3.88
C ASP A 118 8.12 14.28 -2.59
N SER A 119 7.63 13.87 -1.43
CA SER A 119 8.10 14.37 -0.14
C SER A 119 9.58 14.07 0.10
N VAL A 120 10.01 12.85 -0.18
CA VAL A 120 11.41 12.43 0.00
C VAL A 120 12.33 13.12 -1.00
N ARG A 121 11.89 13.26 -2.23
CA ARG A 121 12.62 13.99 -3.27
C ARG A 121 12.88 15.44 -2.84
N ASP A 122 11.84 16.12 -2.40
CA ASP A 122 11.91 17.53 -2.02
C ASP A 122 12.77 17.74 -0.76
N ASP A 123 12.61 16.92 0.26
CA ASP A 123 13.36 17.00 1.52
C ASP A 123 14.86 16.75 1.32
N ASN A 124 15.24 15.91 0.36
CA ASN A 124 16.63 15.54 0.11
C ASN A 124 17.25 16.21 -1.13
N ARG A 125 16.47 16.99 -1.87
CA ARG A 125 16.87 17.57 -3.15
C ARG A 125 17.36 16.52 -4.14
N TRP A 126 16.69 15.39 -4.14
CA TRP A 126 16.95 14.30 -5.07
C TRP A 126 16.16 14.46 -6.36
N ASP A 127 16.56 13.75 -7.41
CA ASP A 127 15.68 13.52 -8.54
C ASP A 127 14.62 12.44 -8.19
N ARG A 128 13.59 12.34 -9.01
CA ARG A 128 12.51 11.38 -8.80
C ARG A 128 12.99 9.94 -8.83
N LYS A 129 13.90 9.61 -9.74
CA LYS A 129 14.47 8.28 -9.89
C LYS A 129 15.20 7.82 -8.63
N THR A 130 15.96 8.70 -8.02
CA THR A 130 16.67 8.43 -6.76
C THR A 130 15.70 8.20 -5.61
N ALA A 131 14.66 9.03 -5.50
CA ALA A 131 13.63 8.87 -4.47
C ALA A 131 12.83 7.57 -4.64
N GLU A 132 12.45 7.22 -5.86
CA GLU A 132 11.80 5.92 -6.12
C GLU A 132 12.72 4.74 -5.80
N SER A 133 14.01 4.84 -6.15
CA SER A 133 15.00 3.82 -5.82
C SER A 133 15.14 3.61 -4.31
N TRP A 134 15.12 4.69 -3.54
CA TRP A 134 15.11 4.61 -2.10
C TRP A 134 13.88 3.85 -1.58
N LEU A 135 12.70 4.14 -2.10
CA LEU A 135 11.47 3.45 -1.68
C LEU A 135 11.54 1.94 -2.00
N VAL A 136 12.00 1.58 -3.19
CA VAL A 136 12.21 0.19 -3.58
C VAL A 136 13.17 -0.52 -2.62
N ASP A 137 14.32 0.06 -2.35
CA ASP A 137 15.32 -0.53 -1.47
C ASP A 137 14.79 -0.68 -0.03
N THR A 138 14.00 0.28 0.43
CA THR A 138 13.33 0.25 1.73
C THR A 138 12.31 -0.90 1.83
N CYS A 139 11.50 -1.08 0.81
CA CYS A 139 10.56 -2.20 0.74
C CYS A 139 11.29 -3.55 0.72
N VAL A 140 12.27 -3.69 -0.14
CA VAL A 140 13.06 -4.95 -0.28
C VAL A 140 13.75 -5.32 1.04
N LYS A 141 14.34 -4.35 1.71
CA LYS A 141 14.97 -4.53 3.03
C LYS A 141 13.98 -5.11 4.05
N ASN A 142 12.80 -4.52 4.14
CA ASN A 142 11.76 -4.99 5.06
C ASN A 142 11.11 -6.31 4.62
N ASN A 143 11.02 -6.58 3.32
CA ASN A 143 10.60 -7.89 2.83
C ASN A 143 11.51 -9.02 3.32
N LYS A 144 12.80 -8.74 3.50
CA LYS A 144 13.81 -9.69 3.98
C LYS A 144 13.88 -9.81 5.50
N GLY A 145 13.04 -9.09 6.23
CA GLY A 145 13.05 -9.10 7.68
C GLY A 145 14.15 -8.28 8.32
N GLU A 146 14.78 -7.37 7.58
CA GLU A 146 15.85 -6.49 8.10
C GLU A 146 15.26 -5.32 8.90
N ASN A 147 14.62 -5.63 10.04
CA ASN A 147 14.05 -4.69 11.00
C ASN A 147 14.19 -5.25 12.41
N VAL A 148 13.86 -4.45 13.44
CA VAL A 148 14.10 -4.82 14.85
C VAL A 148 13.41 -6.13 15.24
N GLU A 149 12.19 -6.37 14.77
CA GLU A 149 11.43 -7.57 15.09
C GLU A 149 11.58 -8.70 14.06
N GLU A 150 12.47 -8.54 13.08
CA GLU A 150 12.72 -9.51 12.00
C GLU A 150 11.42 -9.92 11.26
N LYS A 151 10.49 -8.97 11.11
CA LYS A 151 9.24 -9.16 10.39
C LYS A 151 9.47 -9.13 8.89
N PHE A 152 9.02 -10.17 8.18
CA PHE A 152 9.01 -10.25 6.72
C PHE A 152 7.82 -9.45 6.18
N THR A 153 7.99 -8.14 6.10
CA THR A 153 6.92 -7.20 5.80
C THR A 153 6.39 -7.36 4.38
N SER A 154 5.07 -7.38 4.24
CA SER A 154 4.39 -7.21 2.96
C SER A 154 3.92 -5.77 2.80
N PHE A 155 4.00 -5.24 1.57
CA PHE A 155 3.56 -3.89 1.26
C PHE A 155 2.36 -3.91 0.31
N LEU A 156 1.35 -3.13 0.67
CA LEU A 156 0.23 -2.76 -0.19
C LEU A 156 0.48 -1.32 -0.64
N LEU A 157 0.65 -1.12 -1.94
CA LEU A 157 1.12 0.15 -2.50
C LEU A 157 0.05 0.74 -3.39
N ILE A 158 -0.44 1.93 -3.05
CA ILE A 158 -1.39 2.65 -3.90
C ILE A 158 -0.63 3.55 -4.85
N GLN A 159 -0.95 3.46 -6.14
CA GLN A 159 -0.45 4.34 -7.18
C GLN A 159 -1.59 4.75 -8.11
N GLN A 160 -1.52 5.98 -8.59
CA GLN A 160 -2.43 6.48 -9.61
C GLN A 160 -1.95 6.07 -11.00
N VAL A 161 -2.88 5.97 -11.95
CA VAL A 161 -2.57 5.80 -13.36
C VAL A 161 -2.58 7.14 -14.08
N THR A 162 -1.93 7.21 -15.24
CA THR A 162 -2.05 8.35 -16.15
C THR A 162 -3.47 8.44 -16.73
N LYS A 163 -3.79 9.55 -17.37
CA LYS A 163 -5.08 9.71 -18.09
C LYS A 163 -5.29 8.64 -19.17
N ALA A 164 -4.21 8.06 -19.70
CA ALA A 164 -4.26 6.96 -20.66
C ALA A 164 -4.41 5.58 -19.99
N GLY A 165 -4.43 5.51 -18.65
CA GLY A 165 -4.52 4.26 -17.92
C GLY A 165 -3.18 3.56 -17.70
N ASP A 166 -2.06 4.21 -18.00
CA ASP A 166 -0.74 3.64 -17.86
C ASP A 166 -0.18 3.79 -16.45
N PHE A 167 0.64 2.82 -16.04
CA PHE A 167 1.36 2.85 -14.79
C PHE A 167 2.37 4.00 -14.75
N VAL A 168 2.35 4.74 -13.63
CA VAL A 168 3.32 5.81 -13.34
C VAL A 168 4.39 5.28 -12.40
N GLY A 169 5.63 5.20 -12.86
CA GLY A 169 6.76 4.78 -12.05
C GLY A 169 7.92 4.24 -12.87
N SER A 170 9.06 4.08 -12.21
CA SER A 170 10.27 3.52 -12.83
C SER A 170 10.16 2.02 -13.08
N ASN A 171 11.01 1.50 -13.97
CA ASN A 171 11.14 0.06 -14.16
C ASN A 171 11.56 -0.66 -12.87
N LYS A 172 12.41 -0.05 -12.05
CA LYS A 172 12.83 -0.61 -10.76
C LYS A 172 11.63 -0.83 -9.83
N LEU A 173 10.73 0.15 -9.72
CA LEU A 173 9.50 0.05 -8.95
C LEU A 173 8.58 -1.05 -9.50
N LYS A 174 8.42 -1.11 -10.81
CA LYS A 174 7.62 -2.14 -11.48
C LYS A 174 8.18 -3.55 -11.27
N HIS A 175 9.50 -3.71 -11.32
CA HIS A 175 10.17 -4.99 -11.10
C HIS A 175 10.09 -5.48 -9.64
N MET A 176 10.12 -4.58 -8.66
CA MET A 176 9.95 -4.91 -7.25
C MET A 176 8.54 -5.48 -6.99
N THR A 177 7.55 -5.04 -7.74
CA THR A 177 6.14 -5.39 -7.55
C THR A 177 5.90 -6.86 -7.90
N ASP A 178 5.39 -7.63 -6.95
CA ASP A 178 5.07 -9.04 -7.15
C ASP A 178 3.73 -9.24 -7.86
N ALA A 179 2.75 -8.39 -7.54
CA ALA A 179 1.47 -8.37 -8.20
C ALA A 179 1.00 -6.92 -8.40
N MET A 180 0.26 -6.70 -9.48
CA MET A 180 -0.36 -5.43 -9.78
C MET A 180 -1.85 -5.66 -10.01
N LEU A 181 -2.68 -4.98 -9.21
CA LEU A 181 -4.13 -5.03 -9.29
C LEU A 181 -4.62 -3.71 -9.84
N GLU A 182 -5.46 -3.75 -10.85
CA GLU A 182 -6.14 -2.56 -11.35
C GLU A 182 -7.56 -2.51 -10.83
N MET A 183 -7.92 -1.40 -10.20
CA MET A 183 -9.25 -1.16 -9.68
C MET A 183 -10.00 -0.20 -10.60
N ARG A 184 -11.11 -0.67 -11.18
CA ARG A 184 -11.94 0.11 -12.10
C ARG A 184 -13.39 0.11 -11.62
N LYS A 185 -14.12 1.19 -11.95
CA LYS A 185 -15.57 1.22 -11.87
C LYS A 185 -16.16 0.70 -13.17
N GLU A 186 -17.11 -0.22 -13.08
CA GLU A 186 -17.93 -0.55 -14.23
C GLU A 186 -18.77 0.65 -14.69
N SER A 187 -18.93 0.78 -16.01
CA SER A 187 -19.76 1.83 -16.58
C SER A 187 -21.26 1.55 -16.40
N ASP A 188 -22.05 2.61 -16.27
CA ASP A 188 -23.44 2.71 -15.85
C ASP A 188 -24.49 1.83 -16.55
N ARG A 189 -24.16 0.93 -17.44
CA ARG A 189 -25.14 0.09 -18.14
C ARG A 189 -25.82 -0.95 -17.25
N ASP A 190 -25.15 -1.36 -16.15
CA ASP A 190 -25.62 -2.43 -15.26
C ASP A 190 -25.66 -2.04 -13.76
N GLY A 191 -25.82 -0.74 -13.45
CA GLY A 191 -25.95 -0.28 -12.06
C GLY A 191 -24.65 0.07 -11.36
N GLY A 192 -23.53 0.23 -12.06
CA GLY A 192 -22.29 0.84 -11.57
C GLY A 192 -21.60 0.06 -10.46
N GLY A 193 -20.90 -1.03 -10.77
CA GLY A 193 -20.05 -1.78 -9.84
C GLY A 193 -18.57 -1.36 -9.88
N THR A 194 -17.83 -1.74 -8.84
CA THR A 194 -16.37 -1.67 -8.82
C THR A 194 -15.81 -3.09 -8.93
N TYR A 195 -14.85 -3.32 -9.81
CA TYR A 195 -14.20 -4.62 -9.95
C TYR A 195 -12.68 -4.51 -9.87
N LEU A 196 -12.04 -5.62 -9.50
CA LEU A 196 -10.59 -5.74 -9.47
C LEU A 196 -10.12 -6.59 -10.64
N GLU A 197 -9.07 -6.13 -11.32
CA GLU A 197 -8.45 -6.82 -12.45
C GLU A 197 -6.95 -6.97 -12.23
N PHE A 198 -6.42 -8.15 -12.47
CA PHE A 198 -4.99 -8.40 -12.46
C PHE A 198 -4.36 -7.94 -13.77
N THR A 199 -3.40 -7.00 -13.69
CA THR A 199 -2.59 -6.58 -14.84
C THR A 199 -1.21 -7.24 -14.84
N LYS A 200 -0.72 -7.67 -13.67
CA LYS A 200 0.57 -8.35 -13.50
C LYS A 200 0.53 -9.19 -12.24
N ASN A 201 0.98 -10.42 -12.35
CA ASN A 201 1.17 -11.29 -11.18
C ASN A 201 2.40 -12.17 -11.39
N ARG A 202 3.35 -12.16 -10.46
CA ARG A 202 4.59 -12.94 -10.53
C ARG A 202 4.63 -14.12 -9.57
N LYS A 203 4.09 -13.98 -8.36
CA LYS A 203 4.22 -14.97 -7.27
C LYS A 203 2.90 -15.63 -6.89
N MET A 204 1.78 -15.10 -7.31
CA MET A 204 0.46 -15.49 -6.83
C MET A 204 -0.23 -16.54 -7.69
N LEU A 205 0.33 -16.87 -8.83
CA LEU A 205 -0.19 -17.91 -9.73
C LEU A 205 0.36 -19.31 -9.44
N TYR A 206 1.25 -19.43 -8.46
CA TYR A 206 1.95 -20.68 -8.16
C TYR A 206 1.63 -21.21 -6.77
#